data_1f32cb4a21d8ff175b1d6b8e9ab99f6e
#
_entry.id   1f32cb4a21d8ff175b1d6b8e9ab99f6e
#
_cell.length_a   1.000
_cell.length_b   1.000
_cell.length_c   1.000
_cell.angle_alpha   90.00
_cell.angle_beta   90.00
_cell.angle_gamma   90.00
#
_symmetry.space_group_name_H-M   'P 1'
#
loop_
_entity.id
_entity.type
_entity.pdbx_description
1 polymer ?
#
loop_
_entity_poly.entity_id
_entity_poly.type
_entity_poly.pdbx_seq_one_letter_code
_entity_poly.pdbx_strand_id
1 'polypeptide(L)' 'MVKHIVMWKLEEVAEGNTREDNARLIKQGLEALNGVIDGILTLEVGKNINPKGFDLVLYSEFVSQEALKAYDQHP' A
#
# COMPACT_ATOMS: atom_id res chain seq x y z
N MET A 1 -13.42 9.57 -10.10
CA MET A 1 -12.68 8.73 -9.14
C MET A 1 -11.67 7.87 -9.86
N VAL A 2 -10.47 7.79 -9.33
CA VAL A 2 -9.40 6.97 -9.88
C VAL A 2 -9.12 5.82 -8.92
N LYS A 3 -9.05 4.60 -9.44
CA LYS A 3 -8.67 3.42 -8.67
C LYS A 3 -7.22 3.08 -9.01
N HIS A 4 -6.42 2.85 -7.99
CA HIS A 4 -4.99 2.57 -8.13
C HIS A 4 -4.66 1.30 -7.39
N ILE A 5 -4.08 0.33 -8.09
CA ILE A 5 -3.79 -0.98 -7.53
C ILE A 5 -2.32 -1.28 -7.77
N VAL A 6 -1.60 -1.62 -6.70
CA VAL A 6 -0.19 -2.01 -6.76
C VAL A 6 -0.04 -3.35 -6.05
N MET A 7 0.73 -4.24 -6.65
CA MET A 7 1.05 -5.53 -6.05
C MET A 7 2.55 -5.71 -6.04
N TRP A 8 3.08 -6.27 -4.95
CA TRP A 8 4.53 -6.53 -4.89
C TRP A 8 4.85 -7.74 -4.03
N LYS A 9 6.07 -8.26 -4.24
CA LYS A 9 6.62 -9.36 -3.47
C LYS A 9 7.58 -8.82 -2.43
N LEU A 10 7.67 -9.54 -1.31
CA LEU A 10 8.60 -9.22 -0.23
C LEU A 10 9.66 -10.31 -0.13
N GLU A 11 10.86 -9.94 0.30
CA GLU A 11 11.91 -10.89 0.63
C GLU A 11 11.54 -11.61 1.94
N GLU A 12 12.01 -12.85 2.09
CA GLU A 12 11.75 -13.61 3.31
C GLU A 12 12.29 -12.89 4.53
N VAL A 13 13.48 -12.30 4.42
CA VAL A 13 14.09 -11.51 5.48
C VAL A 13 14.68 -10.27 4.83
N ALA A 14 14.34 -9.11 5.36
CA ALA A 14 14.90 -7.84 4.92
C ALA A 14 15.06 -6.93 6.13
N GLU A 15 16.22 -6.29 6.23
CA GLU A 15 16.54 -5.35 7.32
C GLU A 15 16.32 -5.95 8.71
N GLY A 16 16.62 -7.25 8.85
CA GLY A 16 16.50 -7.94 10.13
C GLY A 16 15.08 -8.37 10.51
N ASN A 17 14.10 -8.11 9.65
CA ASN A 17 12.71 -8.47 9.89
C ASN A 17 12.27 -9.55 8.93
N THR A 18 11.31 -10.38 9.37
CA THR A 18 10.71 -11.38 8.52
C THR A 18 9.76 -10.74 7.51
N ARG A 19 9.37 -11.51 6.49
CA ARG A 19 8.39 -11.06 5.51
C ARG A 19 7.09 -10.63 6.18
N GLU A 20 6.62 -11.39 7.16
CA GLU A 20 5.37 -11.08 7.85
C GLU A 20 5.47 -9.78 8.64
N ASP A 21 6.59 -9.55 9.31
CA ASP A 21 6.81 -8.30 10.04
C ASP A 21 6.85 -7.10 9.10
N ASN A 22 7.56 -7.25 7.98
CA ASN A 22 7.65 -6.18 6.98
C ASN A 22 6.28 -5.91 6.34
N ALA A 23 5.50 -6.94 6.07
CA ALA A 23 4.14 -6.78 5.54
C ALA A 23 3.28 -5.97 6.50
N ARG A 24 3.35 -6.28 7.79
CA ARG A 24 2.59 -5.56 8.81
C ARG A 24 3.02 -4.09 8.89
N LEU A 25 4.33 -3.83 8.86
CA LEU A 25 4.85 -2.47 8.93
C LEU A 25 4.43 -1.65 7.72
N ILE A 26 4.49 -2.24 6.53
CA ILE A 26 4.06 -1.59 5.30
C ILE A 26 2.56 -1.28 5.35
N LYS A 27 1.75 -2.23 5.78
CA LYS A 27 0.31 -2.04 5.92
C LYS A 27 0.00 -0.90 6.87
N GLN A 28 0.62 -0.89 8.04
CA GLN A 28 0.40 0.16 9.03
C GLN A 28 0.81 1.53 8.50
N GLY A 29 1.98 1.60 7.86
CA GLY A 29 2.49 2.87 7.33
C GLY A 29 1.63 3.44 6.23
N LEU A 30 1.19 2.59 5.29
CA LEU A 30 0.36 3.05 4.18
C LEU A 30 -1.05 3.40 4.63
N GLU A 31 -1.67 2.56 5.46
CA GLU A 31 -3.03 2.82 5.93
C GLU A 31 -3.11 4.05 6.84
N ALA A 32 -2.01 4.40 7.49
CA ALA A 32 -1.95 5.62 8.30
C ALA A 32 -2.07 6.90 7.46
N LEU A 33 -1.89 6.81 6.14
CA LEU A 33 -2.05 7.95 5.25
C LEU A 33 -3.52 8.33 5.02
N ASN A 34 -4.45 7.43 5.39
CA ASN A 34 -5.88 7.76 5.32
C ASN A 34 -6.17 8.96 6.21
N GLY A 35 -6.81 9.98 5.63
CA GLY A 35 -7.15 11.19 6.36
C GLY A 35 -5.99 12.19 6.52
N VAL A 36 -4.79 11.82 6.08
CA VAL A 36 -3.60 12.71 6.15
C VAL A 36 -3.37 13.39 4.82
N ILE A 37 -3.50 12.64 3.72
CA ILE A 37 -3.28 13.18 2.38
C ILE A 37 -4.63 13.50 1.75
N ASP A 38 -4.79 14.75 1.33
CA ASP A 38 -6.01 15.20 0.66
C ASP A 38 -6.19 14.45 -0.65
N GLY A 39 -7.43 14.12 -0.97
CA GLY A 39 -7.78 13.48 -2.23
C GLY A 39 -7.79 11.96 -2.18
N ILE A 40 -7.34 11.35 -1.08
CA ILE A 40 -7.47 9.91 -0.87
C ILE A 40 -8.86 9.62 -0.31
N LEU A 41 -9.64 8.86 -1.06
CA LEU A 41 -10.97 8.41 -0.61
C LEU A 41 -10.85 7.18 0.27
N THR A 42 -10.02 6.22 -0.16
CA THR A 42 -9.72 5.03 0.63
C THR A 42 -8.35 4.51 0.24
N LEU A 43 -7.69 3.87 1.17
CA LEU A 43 -6.41 3.23 0.95
C LEU A 43 -6.33 2.03 1.88
N GLU A 44 -6.14 0.85 1.30
CA GLU A 44 -6.16 -0.41 2.03
C GLU A 44 -5.06 -1.32 1.53
N VAL A 45 -4.39 -1.99 2.46
CA VAL A 45 -3.36 -2.97 2.13
C VAL A 45 -3.84 -4.35 2.54
N GLY A 46 -3.84 -5.28 1.57
CA GLY A 46 -4.22 -6.66 1.81
C GLY A 46 -3.01 -7.58 1.77
N LYS A 47 -3.02 -8.59 2.63
CA LYS A 47 -2.02 -9.66 2.62
C LYS A 47 -2.56 -10.83 1.80
N ASN A 48 -1.70 -11.39 0.96
CA ASN A 48 -2.06 -12.58 0.20
C ASN A 48 -2.03 -13.80 1.14
N ILE A 49 -3.11 -14.57 1.12
CA ILE A 49 -3.19 -15.83 1.87
C ILE A 49 -2.79 -17.04 1.02
N ASN A 50 -2.59 -16.83 -0.28
CA ASN A 50 -2.14 -17.85 -1.20
C ASN A 50 -0.61 -17.88 -1.20
N PRO A 51 0.05 -19.05 -1.05
CA PRO A 51 1.52 -19.10 -1.06
C PRO A 51 2.14 -18.76 -2.41
N LYS A 52 1.34 -18.63 -3.47
CA LYS A 52 1.80 -18.25 -4.79
C LYS A 52 1.40 -16.81 -5.08
N GLY A 53 2.19 -16.14 -5.93
CA GLY A 53 1.88 -14.79 -6.38
C GLY A 53 2.51 -13.72 -5.51
N PHE A 54 1.93 -12.53 -5.55
CA PHE A 54 2.44 -11.39 -4.81
C PHE A 54 2.05 -11.48 -3.34
N ASP A 55 2.86 -10.88 -2.48
CA ASP A 55 2.67 -10.95 -1.04
C ASP A 55 1.69 -9.91 -0.52
N LEU A 56 1.70 -8.72 -1.11
CA LEU A 56 0.85 -7.61 -0.71
C LEU A 56 0.16 -7.00 -1.91
N VAL A 57 -1.01 -6.45 -1.67
CA VAL A 57 -1.72 -5.61 -2.63
C VAL A 57 -2.15 -4.32 -1.95
N LEU A 58 -1.90 -3.20 -2.62
CA LEU A 58 -2.41 -1.90 -2.23
C LEU A 58 -3.59 -1.57 -3.13
N TYR A 59 -4.74 -1.31 -2.52
CA TYR A 59 -5.91 -0.81 -3.22
C TYR A 59 -6.21 0.60 -2.72
N SER A 60 -6.37 1.53 -3.64
CA SER A 60 -6.65 2.90 -3.26
C SER A 60 -7.60 3.56 -4.25
N GLU A 61 -8.35 4.55 -3.76
CA GLU A 61 -9.25 5.36 -4.56
C GLU A 61 -8.93 6.83 -4.31
N PHE A 62 -8.83 7.58 -5.39
CA PHE A 62 -8.51 9.01 -5.37
C PHE A 62 -9.63 9.79 -6.03
N VAL A 63 -9.83 11.03 -5.58
CA VAL A 63 -10.86 11.90 -6.16
C VAL A 63 -10.54 12.27 -7.61
N SER A 64 -9.24 12.30 -7.99
CA SER A 64 -8.80 12.73 -9.31
C SER A 64 -7.41 12.20 -9.63
N GLN A 65 -6.98 12.34 -10.88
CA GLN A 65 -5.62 11.99 -11.28
C GLN A 65 -4.60 12.92 -10.64
N GLU A 66 -4.95 14.17 -10.43
CA GLU A 66 -4.08 15.13 -9.75
C GLU A 66 -3.83 14.72 -8.30
N ALA A 67 -4.86 14.19 -7.63
CA ALA A 67 -4.71 13.68 -6.27
C ALA A 67 -3.77 12.47 -6.22
N LEU A 68 -3.86 11.58 -7.20
CA LEU A 68 -2.96 10.43 -7.31
C LEU A 68 -1.50 10.90 -7.53
N LYS A 69 -1.29 11.89 -8.38
CA LYS A 69 0.05 12.44 -8.59
C LYS A 69 0.62 13.05 -7.31
N ALA A 70 -0.21 13.78 -6.56
CA ALA A 70 0.23 14.38 -5.30
C ALA A 70 0.64 13.28 -4.30
N TYR A 71 -0.08 12.18 -4.26
CA TYR A 71 0.26 11.03 -3.42
C TYR A 71 1.60 10.43 -3.84
N ASP A 72 1.80 10.21 -5.14
CA ASP A 72 3.05 9.63 -5.65
C ASP A 72 4.27 10.49 -5.35
N GLN A 73 4.10 11.80 -5.26
CA GLN A 73 5.17 12.75 -4.97
C GLN A 73 5.36 13.01 -3.48
N HIS A 74 4.51 12.46 -2.64
CA HIS A 74 4.58 12.63 -1.19
C HIS A 74 5.79 11.85 -0.65
N PRO A 75 6.65 12.48 0.14
CA PRO A 75 7.83 11.82 0.71
C PRO A 75 7.52 10.75 1.73
#